data_43cf2e5b6b0d37f777c6cfc13906e52f
#
_entry.id   43cf2e5b6b0d37f777c6cfc13906e52f
#
_cell.length_a   1.000
_cell.length_b   1.000
_cell.length_c   1.000
_cell.angle_alpha   90.00
_cell.angle_beta   90.00
_cell.angle_gamma   90.00
#
_symmetry.space_group_name_H-M   'P 1'
#
loop_
_entity.id
_entity.type
_entity.pdbx_description
1 polymer ?
#
loop_
_entity_poly.entity_id
_entity_poly.type
_entity_poly.pdbx_seq_one_letter_code
_entity_poly.pdbx_strand_id
1 'polypeptide(L)'
;MRMAWLLLILAFTFGCGKPAVVTNAPPRNASIACFGDSLVEGVGASSAKTTYPAQLGGMLGLPVVNLGQRGDTTADGVRRLAEFANSDYGIIIVTLGGNDILQRVHWDTTVENLRKIFAGLQETGAVVVFTGVTGPLNMTRDKHYGKLCEASGVLYVSEILNGVFGNSELMSDGIHPNDAGYERVAVKVAEALRVAQFANR
;
A
#
# COMPACT_ATOMS: atom_id res chain seq x y z
N MET A 1 1.79 43.29 48.97
CA MET A 1 1.76 43.32 47.49
C MET A 1 1.98 41.89 46.98
N ARG A 2 0.92 41.25 46.54
CA ARG A 2 0.98 39.88 45.95
C ARG A 2 0.93 40.02 44.43
N MET A 3 2.04 39.71 43.77
CA MET A 3 2.15 39.70 42.31
C MET A 3 1.53 38.40 41.78
N ALA A 4 0.39 38.50 41.10
CA ALA A 4 -0.25 37.39 40.40
C ALA A 4 0.46 37.20 39.07
N TRP A 5 1.05 36.03 38.86
CA TRP A 5 1.58 35.59 37.57
C TRP A 5 0.43 35.03 36.74
N LEU A 6 0.04 35.77 35.69
CA LEU A 6 -0.87 35.25 34.65
C LEU A 6 -0.08 34.24 33.79
N LEU A 7 -0.41 32.96 33.92
CA LEU A 7 0.01 31.91 32.99
C LEU A 7 -0.84 32.04 31.71
N LEU A 8 -0.22 32.52 30.66
CA LEU A 8 -0.79 32.54 29.31
C LEU A 8 -0.75 31.11 28.76
N ILE A 9 -1.86 30.40 28.81
CA ILE A 9 -2.00 29.09 28.14
C ILE A 9 -2.21 29.36 26.65
N LEU A 10 -1.15 29.18 25.83
CA LEU A 10 -1.25 29.14 24.38
C LEU A 10 -1.94 27.83 23.99
N ALA A 11 -3.23 27.89 23.71
CA ALA A 11 -3.96 26.79 23.11
C ALA A 11 -3.51 26.64 21.66
N PHE A 12 -2.61 25.70 21.39
CA PHE A 12 -2.38 25.21 20.04
C PHE A 12 -3.63 24.45 19.59
N THR A 13 -4.45 25.06 18.77
CA THR A 13 -5.52 24.36 18.03
C THR A 13 -4.86 23.48 16.96
N PHE A 14 -4.53 22.24 17.31
CA PHE A 14 -4.30 21.20 16.32
C PHE A 14 -5.58 21.07 15.51
N GLY A 15 -5.49 21.31 14.20
CA GLY A 15 -6.59 21.12 13.27
C GLY A 15 -7.09 19.67 13.41
N CYS A 16 -8.32 19.51 13.89
CA CYS A 16 -8.99 18.25 14.10
C CYS A 16 -9.49 17.72 12.75
N GLY A 17 -8.59 17.22 11.91
CA GLY A 17 -8.97 16.28 10.87
C GLY A 17 -9.31 14.96 11.56
N LYS A 18 -10.57 14.49 11.45
CA LYS A 18 -10.91 13.13 11.92
C LYS A 18 -9.95 12.15 11.23
N PRO A 19 -9.32 11.21 11.97
CA PRO A 19 -8.51 10.19 11.33
C PRO A 19 -9.37 9.47 10.29
N ALA A 20 -8.82 9.23 9.10
CA ALA A 20 -9.53 8.50 8.05
C ALA A 20 -9.93 7.12 8.61
N VAL A 21 -11.22 6.81 8.54
CA VAL A 21 -11.74 5.53 9.02
C VAL A 21 -11.38 4.47 7.99
N VAL A 22 -10.57 3.49 8.39
CA VAL A 22 -10.24 2.34 7.54
C VAL A 22 -11.30 1.27 7.71
N THR A 23 -11.90 0.84 6.61
CA THR A 23 -12.93 -0.20 6.58
C THR A 23 -12.38 -1.53 7.10
N ASN A 24 -13.18 -2.27 7.86
CA ASN A 24 -12.83 -3.55 8.49
C ASN A 24 -11.66 -3.48 9.50
N ALA A 25 -11.22 -2.31 9.90
CA ALA A 25 -10.21 -2.17 10.96
C ALA A 25 -10.86 -2.31 12.35
N PRO A 26 -10.19 -2.98 13.32
CA PRO A 26 -8.90 -3.67 13.19
C PRO A 26 -9.01 -4.97 12.38
N PRO A 27 -7.90 -5.49 11.81
CA PRO A 27 -7.91 -6.74 11.06
C PRO A 27 -8.45 -7.89 11.92
N ARG A 28 -9.30 -8.74 11.34
CA ARG A 28 -9.90 -9.89 12.03
C ARG A 28 -8.92 -10.99 12.43
N ASN A 29 -7.77 -11.05 11.75
CA ASN A 29 -6.65 -11.95 12.06
C ASN A 29 -5.35 -11.38 11.48
N ALA A 30 -4.22 -12.04 11.72
CA ALA A 30 -2.88 -11.60 11.32
C ALA A 30 -2.44 -12.12 9.94
N SER A 31 -3.31 -12.79 9.16
CA SER A 31 -2.93 -13.28 7.84
C SER A 31 -2.88 -12.13 6.83
N ILE A 32 -1.81 -12.09 6.03
CA ILE A 32 -1.55 -11.03 5.07
C ILE A 32 -1.39 -11.64 3.67
N ALA A 33 -2.04 -11.03 2.67
CA ALA A 33 -1.77 -11.27 1.27
C ALA A 33 -1.30 -9.99 0.58
N CYS A 34 -0.29 -10.10 -0.28
CA CYS A 34 0.09 -9.06 -1.23
C CYS A 34 -0.46 -9.43 -2.60
N PHE A 35 -1.33 -8.60 -3.15
CA PHE A 35 -2.01 -8.77 -4.41
C PHE A 35 -1.59 -7.69 -5.40
N GLY A 36 -1.14 -8.07 -6.59
CA GLY A 36 -0.71 -7.07 -7.57
C GLY A 36 0.06 -7.62 -8.75
N ASP A 37 0.92 -6.79 -9.29
CA ASP A 37 1.65 -7.00 -10.52
C ASP A 37 3.08 -7.57 -10.30
N SER A 38 3.99 -7.27 -11.21
CA SER A 38 5.40 -7.69 -11.17
C SER A 38 6.15 -7.22 -9.92
N LEU A 39 5.74 -6.12 -9.28
CA LEU A 39 6.35 -5.64 -8.05
C LEU A 39 6.01 -6.58 -6.88
N VAL A 40 4.80 -7.12 -6.85
CA VAL A 40 4.38 -8.13 -5.86
C VAL A 40 5.01 -9.48 -6.18
N GLU A 41 4.95 -9.92 -7.45
CA GLU A 41 5.61 -11.16 -7.90
C GLU A 41 7.08 -11.19 -7.51
N GLY A 42 7.75 -10.03 -7.58
CA GLY A 42 9.14 -9.86 -7.22
C GLY A 42 10.08 -9.97 -8.42
N VAL A 43 9.65 -9.48 -9.59
CA VAL A 43 10.53 -9.38 -10.77
C VAL A 43 11.73 -8.53 -10.44
N GLY A 44 12.94 -9.04 -10.69
CA GLY A 44 14.20 -8.37 -10.34
C GLY A 44 14.80 -8.83 -9.00
N ALA A 45 14.04 -9.52 -8.15
CA ALA A 45 14.58 -10.17 -6.97
C ALA A 45 15.44 -11.39 -7.34
N SER A 46 16.53 -11.62 -6.61
CA SER A 46 17.42 -12.77 -6.85
C SER A 46 16.80 -14.10 -6.42
N SER A 47 15.80 -14.07 -5.55
CA SER A 47 15.11 -15.25 -5.05
C SER A 47 13.70 -14.93 -4.53
N ALA A 48 12.87 -15.95 -4.36
CA ALA A 48 11.55 -15.79 -3.72
C ALA A 48 11.62 -15.24 -2.29
N LYS A 49 12.77 -15.35 -1.60
CA LYS A 49 12.96 -14.84 -0.24
C LYS A 49 13.27 -13.34 -0.20
N THR A 50 13.69 -12.76 -1.30
CA THR A 50 14.09 -11.35 -1.42
C THR A 50 13.05 -10.47 -2.13
N THR A 51 11.88 -11.04 -2.46
CA THR A 51 10.71 -10.26 -2.90
C THR A 51 10.19 -9.39 -1.75
N TYR A 52 9.53 -8.25 -2.04
CA TYR A 52 9.02 -7.41 -0.95
C TYR A 52 8.00 -8.12 -0.06
N PRO A 53 7.09 -8.98 -0.56
CA PRO A 53 6.18 -9.73 0.32
C PRO A 53 6.92 -10.66 1.30
N ALA A 54 7.96 -11.34 0.83
CA ALA A 54 8.75 -12.23 1.68
C ALA A 54 9.55 -11.45 2.74
N GLN A 55 10.17 -10.34 2.35
CA GLN A 55 10.90 -9.48 3.27
C GLN A 55 9.96 -8.82 4.29
N LEU A 56 8.77 -8.37 3.85
CA LEU A 56 7.73 -7.87 4.73
C LEU A 56 7.33 -8.91 5.79
N GLY A 57 7.12 -10.15 5.36
CA GLY A 57 6.83 -11.26 6.27
C GLY A 57 7.91 -11.48 7.32
N GLY A 58 9.18 -11.43 6.91
CA GLY A 58 10.32 -11.50 7.82
C GLY A 58 10.37 -10.37 8.83
N MET A 59 10.09 -9.12 8.41
CA MET A 59 10.08 -7.94 9.27
C MET A 59 8.93 -7.92 10.29
N LEU A 60 7.80 -8.51 9.93
CA LEU A 60 6.61 -8.57 10.78
C LEU A 60 6.57 -9.85 11.64
N GLY A 61 7.37 -10.87 11.33
CA GLY A 61 7.27 -12.19 11.94
C GLY A 61 5.96 -12.91 11.60
N LEU A 62 5.35 -12.59 10.45
CA LEU A 62 4.05 -13.10 10.00
C LEU A 62 4.17 -13.72 8.60
N PRO A 63 3.40 -14.79 8.30
CA PRO A 63 3.33 -15.30 6.94
C PRO A 63 2.63 -14.28 6.03
N VAL A 64 3.27 -13.95 4.90
CA VAL A 64 2.72 -13.09 3.86
C VAL A 64 2.61 -13.90 2.57
N VAL A 65 1.39 -14.03 2.05
CA VAL A 65 1.12 -14.74 0.80
C VAL A 65 1.38 -13.79 -0.38
N ASN A 66 2.18 -14.23 -1.33
CA ASN A 66 2.46 -13.50 -2.56
C ASN A 66 1.48 -13.92 -3.66
N LEU A 67 0.61 -13.01 -4.08
CA LEU A 67 -0.37 -13.17 -5.15
C LEU A 67 -0.07 -12.20 -6.31
N GLY A 68 1.21 -11.91 -6.53
CA GLY A 68 1.68 -11.10 -7.64
C GLY A 68 1.61 -11.84 -8.98
N GLN A 69 1.23 -11.12 -10.01
CA GLN A 69 1.25 -11.61 -11.39
C GLN A 69 1.76 -10.52 -12.31
N ARG A 70 2.91 -10.77 -12.91
CA ARG A 70 3.59 -9.82 -13.81
C ARG A 70 2.67 -9.36 -14.93
N GLY A 71 2.69 -8.05 -15.15
CA GLY A 71 1.94 -7.43 -16.24
C GLY A 71 0.50 -7.06 -15.89
N ASP A 72 -0.01 -7.48 -14.72
CA ASP A 72 -1.37 -7.16 -14.31
C ASP A 72 -1.61 -5.64 -14.28
N THR A 73 -2.68 -5.24 -14.94
CA THR A 73 -3.30 -3.92 -14.85
C THR A 73 -4.39 -3.92 -13.77
N THR A 74 -4.98 -2.76 -13.50
CA THR A 74 -6.16 -2.70 -12.63
C THR A 74 -7.36 -3.47 -13.21
N ALA A 75 -7.48 -3.58 -14.53
CA ALA A 75 -8.52 -4.39 -15.17
C ALA A 75 -8.31 -5.89 -14.92
N ASP A 76 -7.05 -6.35 -14.91
CA ASP A 76 -6.69 -7.71 -14.51
C ASP A 76 -7.04 -7.95 -13.05
N GLY A 77 -6.70 -7.00 -12.18
CA GLY A 77 -7.05 -7.05 -10.77
C GLY A 77 -8.55 -7.22 -10.52
N VAL A 78 -9.40 -6.53 -11.28
CA VAL A 78 -10.87 -6.72 -11.21
C VAL A 78 -11.26 -8.15 -11.60
N ARG A 79 -10.67 -8.71 -12.65
CA ARG A 79 -10.97 -10.10 -13.07
C ARG A 79 -10.56 -11.13 -12.04
N ARG A 80 -9.49 -10.85 -11.29
CA ARG A 80 -8.94 -11.73 -10.25
C ARG A 80 -9.64 -11.64 -8.90
N LEU A 81 -10.64 -10.77 -8.72
CA LEU A 81 -11.40 -10.68 -7.46
C LEU A 81 -12.04 -12.01 -7.05
N ALA A 82 -12.40 -12.87 -8.01
CA ALA A 82 -12.96 -14.19 -7.74
C ALA A 82 -12.01 -15.11 -6.92
N GLU A 83 -10.69 -14.89 -6.97
CA GLU A 83 -9.69 -15.62 -6.19
C GLU A 83 -9.87 -15.41 -4.67
N PHE A 84 -10.53 -14.31 -4.28
CA PHE A 84 -10.71 -13.91 -2.89
C PHE A 84 -12.06 -14.29 -2.29
N ALA A 85 -13.01 -14.82 -3.07
CA ALA A 85 -14.38 -15.05 -2.65
C ALA A 85 -14.50 -15.90 -1.36
N ASN A 86 -13.56 -16.83 -1.11
CA ASN A 86 -13.51 -17.66 0.08
C ASN A 86 -12.22 -17.45 0.88
N SER A 87 -11.55 -16.31 0.71
CA SER A 87 -10.31 -16.02 1.43
C SER A 87 -10.58 -15.57 2.86
N ASP A 88 -9.66 -15.88 3.76
CA ASP A 88 -9.71 -15.47 5.17
C ASP A 88 -8.53 -14.57 5.54
N TYR A 89 -8.07 -13.73 4.62
CA TYR A 89 -7.02 -12.77 4.92
C TYR A 89 -7.55 -11.66 5.83
N GLY A 90 -6.78 -11.35 6.88
CA GLY A 90 -7.05 -10.19 7.73
C GLY A 90 -6.67 -8.89 7.06
N ILE A 91 -5.59 -8.91 6.24
CA ILE A 91 -5.07 -7.75 5.50
C ILE A 91 -4.78 -8.16 4.07
N ILE A 92 -5.21 -7.35 3.10
CA ILE A 92 -4.84 -7.49 1.69
C ILE A 92 -4.15 -6.21 1.25
N ILE A 93 -2.89 -6.32 0.84
CA ILE A 93 -2.07 -5.22 0.34
C ILE A 93 -2.13 -5.25 -1.19
N VAL A 94 -2.68 -4.20 -1.79
CA VAL A 94 -2.87 -4.08 -3.24
C VAL A 94 -1.77 -3.19 -3.83
N THR A 95 -1.02 -3.71 -4.80
CA THR A 95 -0.01 -2.99 -5.58
C THR A 95 -0.35 -3.12 -7.06
N LEU A 96 -1.11 -2.17 -7.59
CA LEU A 96 -1.56 -2.13 -8.99
C LEU A 96 -1.58 -0.70 -9.51
N GLY A 97 -1.65 -0.56 -10.83
CA GLY A 97 -1.74 0.73 -11.52
C GLY A 97 -0.44 1.17 -12.19
N GLY A 98 0.69 0.52 -11.89
CA GLY A 98 1.95 0.75 -12.59
C GLY A 98 1.85 0.38 -14.07
N ASN A 99 1.27 -0.78 -14.39
CA ASN A 99 1.06 -1.23 -15.77
C ASN A 99 0.00 -0.40 -16.50
N ASP A 100 -0.99 0.15 -15.81
CA ASP A 100 -1.94 1.11 -16.39
C ASP A 100 -1.22 2.34 -16.94
N ILE A 101 -0.22 2.85 -16.20
CA ILE A 101 0.61 3.98 -16.64
C ILE A 101 1.42 3.58 -17.88
N LEU A 102 2.09 2.43 -17.84
CA LEU A 102 2.93 1.97 -18.95
C LEU A 102 2.12 1.73 -20.23
N GLN A 103 0.90 1.21 -20.08
CA GLN A 103 -0.02 0.92 -21.19
C GLN A 103 -0.90 2.12 -21.56
N ARG A 104 -0.73 3.28 -20.91
CA ARG A 104 -1.49 4.51 -21.15
C ARG A 104 -3.01 4.32 -20.97
N VAL A 105 -3.42 3.49 -20.02
CA VAL A 105 -4.82 3.35 -19.63
C VAL A 105 -5.33 4.70 -19.13
N HIS A 106 -6.55 5.06 -19.53
CA HIS A 106 -7.15 6.31 -19.08
C HIS A 106 -7.30 6.35 -17.57
N TRP A 107 -6.96 7.47 -16.97
CA TRP A 107 -6.95 7.64 -15.50
C TRP A 107 -8.27 7.25 -14.83
N ASP A 108 -9.41 7.69 -15.40
CA ASP A 108 -10.72 7.40 -14.82
C ASP A 108 -11.02 5.90 -14.83
N THR A 109 -10.55 5.16 -15.86
CA THR A 109 -10.66 3.69 -15.91
C THR A 109 -9.84 3.05 -14.79
N THR A 110 -8.61 3.50 -14.58
CA THR A 110 -7.75 3.02 -13.48
C THR A 110 -8.43 3.25 -12.12
N VAL A 111 -8.98 4.44 -11.89
CA VAL A 111 -9.68 4.80 -10.65
C VAL A 111 -10.92 3.94 -10.43
N GLU A 112 -11.73 3.76 -11.47
CA GLU A 112 -12.95 2.94 -11.40
C GLU A 112 -12.64 1.47 -11.09
N ASN A 113 -11.60 0.92 -11.72
CA ASN A 113 -11.13 -0.43 -11.45
C ASN A 113 -10.62 -0.57 -10.01
N LEU A 114 -9.83 0.39 -9.51
CA LEU A 114 -9.36 0.38 -8.13
C LEU A 114 -10.52 0.44 -7.12
N ARG A 115 -11.56 1.24 -7.39
CA ARG A 115 -12.78 1.23 -6.55
C ARG A 115 -13.43 -0.14 -6.47
N LYS A 116 -13.56 -0.83 -7.61
CA LYS A 116 -14.11 -2.19 -7.67
C LYS A 116 -13.24 -3.17 -6.89
N ILE A 117 -11.92 -3.08 -7.06
CA ILE A 117 -10.96 -3.92 -6.33
C ILE A 117 -11.09 -3.69 -4.82
N PHE A 118 -11.07 -2.44 -4.37
CA PHE A 118 -11.18 -2.13 -2.95
C PHE A 118 -12.50 -2.64 -2.36
N ALA A 119 -13.62 -2.35 -3.01
CA ALA A 119 -14.94 -2.81 -2.55
C ALA A 119 -15.02 -4.34 -2.49
N GLY A 120 -14.63 -5.05 -3.57
CA GLY A 120 -14.68 -6.51 -3.61
C GLY A 120 -13.76 -7.18 -2.57
N LEU A 121 -12.59 -6.61 -2.29
CA LEU A 121 -11.71 -7.12 -1.24
C LEU A 121 -12.25 -6.81 0.16
N GLN A 122 -12.86 -5.64 0.37
CA GLN A 122 -13.50 -5.29 1.65
C GLN A 122 -14.73 -6.15 1.97
N GLU A 123 -15.47 -6.61 0.96
CA GLU A 123 -16.60 -7.54 1.11
C GLU A 123 -16.17 -8.88 1.72
N THR A 124 -14.91 -9.29 1.55
CA THR A 124 -14.37 -10.49 2.22
C THR A 124 -14.14 -10.28 3.73
N GLY A 125 -14.27 -9.06 4.23
CA GLY A 125 -13.97 -8.67 5.61
C GLY A 125 -12.49 -8.35 5.87
N ALA A 126 -11.64 -8.31 4.83
CA ALA A 126 -10.25 -7.90 4.96
C ALA A 126 -10.10 -6.39 5.10
N VAL A 127 -9.09 -5.96 5.86
CA VAL A 127 -8.56 -4.59 5.76
C VAL A 127 -7.80 -4.46 4.45
N VAL A 128 -8.12 -3.46 3.65
CA VAL A 128 -7.42 -3.19 2.40
C VAL A 128 -6.37 -2.10 2.61
N VAL A 129 -5.17 -2.38 2.15
CA VAL A 129 -4.05 -1.43 2.10
C VAL A 129 -3.67 -1.24 0.63
N PHE A 130 -3.55 -0.02 0.17
CA PHE A 130 -3.12 0.28 -1.20
C PHE A 130 -1.74 0.93 -1.20
N THR A 131 -0.85 0.44 -2.05
CA THR A 131 0.49 0.99 -2.21
C THR A 131 0.59 1.76 -3.52
N GLY A 132 0.83 3.07 -3.43
CA GLY A 132 0.91 3.93 -4.60
C GLY A 132 2.19 3.71 -5.41
N VAL A 133 2.02 3.47 -6.70
CA VAL A 133 3.11 3.45 -7.69
C VAL A 133 2.85 4.55 -8.70
N THR A 134 3.58 5.65 -8.60
CA THR A 134 3.32 6.84 -9.42
C THR A 134 4.45 7.20 -10.37
N GLY A 135 5.64 6.68 -10.14
CA GLY A 135 6.85 7.06 -10.89
C GLY A 135 7.31 8.52 -10.61
N PRO A 136 8.55 8.86 -10.94
CA PRO A 136 9.24 10.06 -10.42
C PRO A 136 8.66 11.40 -10.89
N LEU A 137 7.76 11.41 -11.84
CA LEU A 137 7.20 12.65 -12.42
C LEU A 137 5.72 12.88 -12.10
N ASN A 138 5.09 12.08 -11.24
CA ASN A 138 3.64 12.10 -11.11
C ASN A 138 3.10 12.26 -9.69
N MET A 139 3.63 13.24 -8.94
CA MET A 139 3.12 13.63 -7.60
C MET A 139 1.62 13.96 -7.59
N THR A 140 1.05 14.34 -8.74
CA THR A 140 -0.40 14.62 -8.84
C THR A 140 -1.21 13.34 -8.69
N ARG A 141 -0.75 12.21 -9.24
CA ARG A 141 -1.42 10.91 -9.08
C ARG A 141 -1.40 10.43 -7.64
N ASP A 142 -0.31 10.65 -6.92
CA ASP A 142 -0.20 10.29 -5.51
C ASP A 142 -1.30 10.94 -4.68
N LYS A 143 -1.53 12.25 -4.85
CA LYS A 143 -2.62 12.96 -4.18
C LYS A 143 -4.00 12.42 -4.57
N HIS A 144 -4.19 12.01 -5.83
CA HIS A 144 -5.44 11.43 -6.28
C HIS A 144 -5.67 10.04 -5.68
N TYR A 145 -4.63 9.21 -5.60
CA TYR A 145 -4.70 7.92 -4.91
C TYR A 145 -5.02 8.09 -3.43
N GLY A 146 -4.40 9.06 -2.75
CA GLY A 146 -4.71 9.38 -1.35
C GLY A 146 -6.19 9.72 -1.15
N LYS A 147 -6.76 10.60 -1.99
CA LYS A 147 -8.20 10.95 -1.94
C LYS A 147 -9.10 9.75 -2.25
N LEU A 148 -8.73 8.92 -3.23
CA LEU A 148 -9.46 7.70 -3.55
C LEU A 148 -9.49 6.75 -2.35
N CYS A 149 -8.35 6.51 -1.73
CA CYS A 149 -8.23 5.63 -0.57
C CYS A 149 -9.01 6.16 0.64
N GLU A 150 -8.92 7.46 0.92
CA GLU A 150 -9.70 8.11 1.99
C GLU A 150 -11.21 7.92 1.75
N ALA A 151 -11.69 8.18 0.54
CA ALA A 151 -13.09 8.02 0.18
C ALA A 151 -13.57 6.56 0.19
N SER A 152 -12.66 5.59 0.04
CA SER A 152 -12.95 4.16 0.00
C SER A 152 -12.67 3.44 1.32
N GLY A 153 -12.22 4.14 2.37
CA GLY A 153 -11.85 3.51 3.64
C GLY A 153 -10.67 2.55 3.53
N VAL A 154 -9.67 2.90 2.72
CA VAL A 154 -8.46 2.12 2.45
C VAL A 154 -7.24 2.80 3.07
N LEU A 155 -6.38 2.03 3.73
CA LEU A 155 -5.10 2.56 4.20
C LEU A 155 -4.18 2.82 3.00
N TYR A 156 -3.71 4.05 2.84
CA TYR A 156 -2.82 4.41 1.74
C TYR A 156 -1.36 4.46 2.18
N VAL A 157 -0.50 3.73 1.47
CA VAL A 157 0.96 3.83 1.57
C VAL A 157 1.48 4.51 0.31
N SER A 158 1.77 5.79 0.45
CA SER A 158 2.19 6.66 -0.65
C SER A 158 3.55 6.24 -1.21
N GLU A 159 3.68 6.31 -2.53
CA GLU A 159 4.94 6.24 -3.30
C GLU A 159 5.96 5.22 -2.78
N ILE A 160 5.61 3.93 -2.79
CA ILE A 160 6.47 2.87 -2.25
C ILE A 160 7.85 2.80 -2.93
N LEU A 161 7.99 3.30 -4.16
CA LEU A 161 9.26 3.33 -4.91
C LEU A 161 10.04 4.65 -4.72
N ASN A 162 9.57 5.59 -3.91
CA ASN A 162 10.32 6.83 -3.66
C ASN A 162 11.66 6.54 -2.98
N GLY A 163 12.75 7.06 -3.55
CA GLY A 163 14.12 6.79 -3.14
C GLY A 163 14.67 5.43 -3.61
N VAL A 164 13.85 4.63 -4.33
CA VAL A 164 14.27 3.39 -5.01
C VAL A 164 14.35 3.64 -6.51
N PHE A 165 13.29 4.17 -7.10
CA PHE A 165 13.19 4.37 -8.53
C PHE A 165 14.27 5.34 -9.04
N GLY A 166 14.99 4.93 -10.08
CA GLY A 166 16.09 5.72 -10.66
C GLY A 166 17.45 5.60 -9.92
N ASN A 167 17.51 4.88 -8.81
CA ASN A 167 18.77 4.55 -8.15
C ASN A 167 19.30 3.19 -8.65
N SER A 168 20.38 3.20 -9.42
CA SER A 168 20.95 1.99 -10.02
C SER A 168 21.40 0.93 -9.00
N GLU A 169 21.69 1.32 -7.76
CA GLU A 169 22.05 0.39 -6.68
C GLU A 169 20.84 -0.36 -6.11
N LEU A 170 19.63 0.14 -6.36
CA LEU A 170 18.37 -0.40 -5.85
C LEU A 170 17.47 -0.99 -6.93
N MET A 171 17.87 -0.90 -8.19
CA MET A 171 17.08 -1.38 -9.34
C MET A 171 17.81 -2.53 -10.03
N SER A 172 17.04 -3.50 -10.54
CA SER A 172 17.54 -4.58 -11.38
C SER A 172 17.43 -4.24 -12.86
N ASP A 173 16.47 -3.41 -13.23
CA ASP A 173 16.24 -2.87 -14.57
C ASP A 173 15.62 -1.47 -14.49
N GLY A 174 15.06 -0.96 -15.58
CA GLY A 174 14.49 0.40 -15.63
C GLY A 174 13.22 0.59 -14.81
N ILE A 175 12.55 -0.48 -14.34
CA ILE A 175 11.24 -0.41 -13.67
C ILE A 175 11.12 -1.32 -12.44
N HIS A 176 11.99 -2.33 -12.27
CA HIS A 176 11.90 -3.27 -11.17
C HIS A 176 13.04 -3.08 -10.16
N PRO A 177 12.74 -3.07 -8.87
CA PRO A 177 13.75 -3.09 -7.82
C PRO A 177 14.57 -4.39 -7.83
N ASN A 178 15.80 -4.31 -7.34
CA ASN A 178 16.56 -5.48 -6.91
C ASN A 178 16.25 -5.83 -5.44
N ASP A 179 16.99 -6.78 -4.86
CA ASP A 179 16.78 -7.23 -3.47
C ASP A 179 16.77 -6.08 -2.46
N ALA A 180 17.74 -5.17 -2.55
CA ALA A 180 17.85 -4.01 -1.67
C ALA A 180 16.73 -2.99 -1.91
N GLY A 181 16.31 -2.81 -3.16
CA GLY A 181 15.16 -1.99 -3.50
C GLY A 181 13.86 -2.55 -2.93
N TYR A 182 13.65 -3.87 -3.02
CA TYR A 182 12.48 -4.53 -2.42
C TYR A 182 12.51 -4.47 -0.88
N GLU A 183 13.67 -4.49 -0.25
CA GLU A 183 13.79 -4.26 1.18
C GLU A 183 13.27 -2.87 1.57
N ARG A 184 13.62 -1.83 0.81
CA ARG A 184 13.11 -0.46 1.04
C ARG A 184 11.57 -0.38 0.91
N VAL A 185 11.01 -1.07 -0.06
CA VAL A 185 9.55 -1.18 -0.23
C VAL A 185 8.94 -1.88 0.99
N ALA A 186 9.48 -3.02 1.41
CA ALA A 186 9.00 -3.79 2.56
C ALA A 186 9.06 -2.97 3.86
N VAL A 187 10.12 -2.20 4.09
CA VAL A 187 10.25 -1.30 5.25
C VAL A 187 9.10 -0.28 5.29
N LYS A 188 8.83 0.40 4.17
CA LYS A 188 7.74 1.40 4.10
C LYS A 188 6.38 0.79 4.42
N VAL A 189 6.09 -0.39 3.86
CA VAL A 189 4.81 -1.08 4.11
C VAL A 189 4.73 -1.55 5.56
N ALA A 190 5.81 -2.13 6.11
CA ALA A 190 5.86 -2.55 7.51
C ALA A 190 5.63 -1.39 8.49
N GLU A 191 6.26 -0.25 8.24
CA GLU A 191 6.08 0.96 9.05
C GLU A 191 4.62 1.45 9.02
N ALA A 192 4.00 1.50 7.83
CA ALA A 192 2.61 1.90 7.68
C ALA A 192 1.66 0.98 8.46
N LEU A 193 1.86 -0.35 8.39
CA LEU A 193 1.06 -1.32 9.13
C LEU A 193 1.24 -1.19 10.64
N ARG A 194 2.46 -0.92 11.12
CA ARG A 194 2.73 -0.68 12.56
C ARG A 194 2.09 0.60 13.05
N VAL A 195 2.20 1.69 12.30
CA VAL A 195 1.57 2.99 12.64
C VAL A 195 0.05 2.84 12.70
N ALA A 196 -0.54 2.09 11.77
CA ALA A 196 -1.97 1.79 11.78
C ALA A 196 -2.37 0.76 12.85
N GLN A 197 -1.42 0.19 13.59
CA GLN A 197 -1.62 -0.87 14.60
C GLN A 197 -2.21 -2.17 14.02
N PHE A 198 -2.00 -2.43 12.74
CA PHE A 198 -2.50 -3.63 12.05
C PHE A 198 -1.54 -4.81 12.15
N ALA A 199 -0.26 -4.55 12.36
CA ALA A 199 0.75 -5.54 12.64
C ALA A 199 1.42 -5.20 13.97
N ASN A 200 1.45 -6.14 14.90
CA ASN A 200 2.02 -5.94 16.23
C ASN A 200 3.55 -5.83 16.20
N ARG A 201 3.99 -5.03 16.93
CA ARG A 201 4.84 -4.49 18.00
C ARG A 201 6.06 -5.35 18.20
#